data_214ce458af7f99db07021f17ce65120f
#
_entry.id   214ce458af7f99db07021f17ce65120f
#
_cell.length_a   1.000
_cell.length_b   1.000
_cell.length_c   1.000
_cell.angle_alpha   90.00
_cell.angle_beta   90.00
_cell.angle_gamma   90.00
#
_symmetry.space_group_name_H-M   'P 1'
#
loop_
_entity.id
_entity.type
_entity.pdbx_description
1 polymer ?
#
loop_
_entity_poly.entity_id
_entity_poly.type
_entity_poly.pdbx_seq_one_letter_code
_entity_poly.pdbx_strand_id
1 'polypeptide(L)'
;QIPVYYAHNSSGRPATRNEVLLNDIPLEAGQTSLGCTSFYMDAGFDPLYPFGYGLSYTTFKYDNVKLSSANLKKEDVLTVTFDLENTGKYEGTEVAQLYVQDKFASVTRPVKELKAFRRVALKRGETQNVEFVLDEDDLKYYNSRLEYGYEPGEFEVMVGPDSRNVQHATFVAE
;
A
#
# COMPACT_ATOMS: atom_id res chain seq x y z
N GLN A 1 -11.82 -19.43 2.70
CA GLN A 1 -12.17 -18.01 2.77
C GLN A 1 -11.20 -17.19 1.94
N ILE A 2 -11.72 -16.32 1.08
CA ILE A 2 -10.91 -15.43 0.25
C ILE A 2 -10.39 -14.28 1.14
N PRO A 3 -9.07 -14.04 1.20
CA PRO A 3 -8.53 -12.96 2.00
C PRO A 3 -8.79 -11.60 1.34
N VAL A 4 -9.37 -10.68 2.11
CA VAL A 4 -9.59 -9.27 1.71
C VAL A 4 -8.86 -8.29 2.63
N TYR A 5 -7.93 -8.75 3.44
CA TYR A 5 -7.11 -7.91 4.30
C TYR A 5 -5.91 -7.34 3.53
N TYR A 6 -5.43 -6.18 3.96
CA TYR A 6 -4.46 -5.36 3.22
C TYR A 6 -3.09 -6.03 3.02
N ALA A 7 -2.64 -6.86 3.97
CA ALA A 7 -1.32 -7.50 3.96
C ALA A 7 -1.39 -8.98 3.54
N HIS A 8 -2.35 -9.34 2.67
CA HIS A 8 -2.41 -10.71 2.19
C HIS A 8 -1.23 -11.05 1.27
N ASN A 9 -0.87 -12.31 1.22
CA ASN A 9 0.16 -12.79 0.31
C ASN A 9 -0.31 -12.71 -1.15
N SER A 10 0.65 -12.50 -2.07
CA SER A 10 0.36 -12.63 -3.50
C SER A 10 -0.13 -14.03 -3.80
N SER A 11 -1.23 -14.15 -4.51
CA SER A 11 -1.81 -15.44 -4.91
C SER A 11 -1.13 -16.06 -6.15
N GLY A 12 -0.15 -15.39 -6.75
CA GLY A 12 0.41 -15.75 -8.05
C GLY A 12 -0.53 -15.47 -9.24
N ARG A 13 -1.78 -15.13 -8.95
CA ARG A 13 -2.81 -14.70 -9.92
C ARG A 13 -3.55 -13.51 -9.35
N PRO A 14 -2.88 -12.36 -9.20
CA PRO A 14 -3.50 -11.18 -8.61
C PRO A 14 -4.67 -10.72 -9.47
N ALA A 15 -5.70 -10.22 -8.82
CA ALA A 15 -6.80 -9.55 -9.47
C ALA A 15 -6.30 -8.20 -10.02
N THR A 16 -6.10 -8.15 -11.33
CA THR A 16 -5.60 -6.94 -12.02
C THR A 16 -6.67 -6.26 -12.86
N ARG A 17 -7.91 -6.73 -12.80
CA ARG A 17 -9.01 -6.30 -13.67
C ARG A 17 -10.20 -5.86 -12.86
N ASN A 18 -11.11 -5.18 -13.56
CA ASN A 18 -12.45 -4.91 -13.06
C ASN A 18 -13.09 -6.21 -12.60
N GLU A 19 -13.68 -6.17 -11.45
CA GLU A 19 -14.45 -7.26 -10.87
C GLU A 19 -15.65 -7.58 -11.78
N VAL A 20 -15.92 -8.87 -11.94
CA VAL A 20 -17.16 -9.31 -12.57
C VAL A 20 -18.07 -9.79 -11.45
N LEU A 21 -18.95 -8.91 -11.01
CA LEU A 21 -19.89 -9.22 -9.93
C LEU A 21 -21.05 -10.06 -10.46
N LEU A 22 -21.69 -10.80 -9.56
CA LEU A 22 -22.80 -11.68 -9.90
C LEU A 22 -23.93 -10.97 -10.67
N ASN A 23 -24.21 -9.72 -10.31
CA ASN A 23 -25.23 -8.90 -10.96
C ASN A 23 -24.85 -8.43 -12.38
N ASP A 24 -23.56 -8.49 -12.73
CA ASP A 24 -23.03 -8.07 -14.03
C ASP A 24 -22.95 -9.24 -15.02
N ILE A 25 -23.23 -10.46 -14.55
CA ILE A 25 -23.18 -11.67 -15.37
C ILE A 25 -24.56 -11.90 -16.02
N PRO A 26 -24.66 -11.87 -17.36
CA PRO A 26 -25.91 -12.22 -18.03
C PRO A 26 -26.37 -13.63 -17.69
N LEU A 27 -27.68 -13.86 -17.58
CA LEU A 27 -28.26 -15.17 -17.25
C LEU A 27 -27.83 -16.28 -18.23
N GLU A 28 -27.54 -15.92 -19.48
CA GLU A 28 -27.12 -16.84 -20.53
C GLU A 28 -25.61 -16.88 -20.76
N ALA A 29 -24.83 -16.27 -19.86
CA ALA A 29 -23.37 -16.25 -19.99
C ALA A 29 -22.82 -17.68 -19.90
N GLY A 30 -21.92 -18.01 -20.82
CA GLY A 30 -21.17 -19.27 -20.75
C GLY A 30 -20.33 -19.35 -19.49
N GLN A 31 -20.14 -20.56 -18.98
CA GLN A 31 -19.28 -20.78 -17.83
C GLN A 31 -17.83 -20.38 -18.15
N THR A 32 -17.21 -19.66 -17.22
CA THR A 32 -15.81 -19.28 -17.31
C THR A 32 -15.13 -19.40 -15.95
N SER A 33 -13.85 -19.73 -15.95
CA SER A 33 -13.04 -19.73 -14.72
C SER A 33 -12.65 -18.32 -14.25
N LEU A 34 -13.00 -17.28 -15.01
CA LEU A 34 -12.55 -15.89 -14.78
C LEU A 34 -11.03 -15.78 -14.57
N GLY A 35 -10.25 -16.68 -15.21
CA GLY A 35 -8.82 -16.78 -15.06
C GLY A 35 -8.35 -17.39 -13.74
N CYS A 36 -9.22 -18.07 -13.02
CA CYS A 36 -8.96 -18.62 -11.67
C CYS A 36 -8.54 -17.55 -10.66
N THR A 37 -8.97 -16.31 -10.85
CA THR A 37 -8.75 -15.22 -9.91
C THR A 37 -9.66 -15.38 -8.70
N SER A 38 -9.12 -15.17 -7.49
CA SER A 38 -9.88 -15.30 -6.25
C SER A 38 -10.54 -13.99 -5.87
N PHE A 39 -11.87 -13.95 -5.84
CA PHE A 39 -12.65 -12.81 -5.38
C PHE A 39 -14.05 -13.24 -4.91
N TYR A 40 -14.75 -12.37 -4.22
CA TYR A 40 -16.16 -12.59 -3.87
C TYR A 40 -17.06 -12.10 -5.01
N MET A 41 -17.92 -12.96 -5.52
CA MET A 41 -18.79 -12.61 -6.65
C MET A 41 -19.84 -11.54 -6.33
N ASP A 42 -20.13 -11.35 -5.05
CA ASP A 42 -21.08 -10.37 -4.53
C ASP A 42 -20.44 -9.10 -3.95
N ALA A 43 -19.15 -9.17 -3.62
CA ALA A 43 -18.42 -8.08 -2.94
C ALA A 43 -17.06 -7.72 -3.57
N GLY A 44 -16.61 -8.51 -4.56
CA GLY A 44 -15.35 -8.26 -5.24
C GLY A 44 -14.09 -8.61 -4.45
N PHE A 45 -13.01 -7.89 -4.71
CA PHE A 45 -11.68 -8.15 -4.11
C PHE A 45 -11.41 -7.34 -2.86
N ASP A 46 -11.98 -6.15 -2.81
CA ASP A 46 -11.63 -5.16 -1.81
C ASP A 46 -12.54 -5.22 -0.59
N PRO A 47 -12.02 -4.98 0.61
CA PRO A 47 -12.87 -4.78 1.78
C PRO A 47 -13.70 -3.50 1.60
N LEU A 48 -14.89 -3.46 2.21
CA LEU A 48 -15.75 -2.28 2.21
C LEU A 48 -14.99 -1.05 2.76
N TYR A 49 -14.27 -1.25 3.86
CA TYR A 49 -13.37 -0.27 4.44
C TYR A 49 -11.94 -0.80 4.41
N PRO A 50 -11.01 -0.16 3.70
CA PRO A 50 -9.61 -0.58 3.69
C PRO A 50 -8.96 -0.39 5.06
N PHE A 51 -7.88 -1.12 5.31
CA PHE A 51 -7.10 -0.92 6.53
C PHE A 51 -6.60 0.53 6.61
N GLY A 52 -6.69 1.13 7.78
CA GLY A 52 -6.33 2.53 8.01
C GLY A 52 -7.43 3.53 7.65
N TYR A 53 -8.54 3.10 7.05
CA TYR A 53 -9.65 3.98 6.71
C TYR A 53 -10.20 4.67 7.95
N GLY A 54 -10.45 5.97 7.82
CA GLY A 54 -11.07 6.80 8.84
C GLY A 54 -11.93 7.90 8.23
N LEU A 55 -12.76 8.52 9.06
CA LEU A 55 -13.57 9.67 8.69
C LEU A 55 -12.98 10.95 9.30
N SER A 56 -13.05 12.03 8.55
CA SER A 56 -12.67 13.36 9.02
C SER A 56 -13.76 14.37 8.65
N TYR A 57 -13.84 15.46 9.40
CA TYR A 57 -14.69 16.61 9.06
C TYR A 57 -14.04 17.53 8.00
N THR A 58 -12.84 17.22 7.56
CA THR A 58 -12.11 17.92 6.51
C THR A 58 -11.53 16.91 5.51
N THR A 59 -10.91 17.39 4.44
CA THR A 59 -10.32 16.57 3.39
C THR A 59 -8.83 16.86 3.28
N PHE A 60 -8.05 15.82 2.97
CA PHE A 60 -6.61 15.94 2.82
C PHE A 60 -6.17 15.48 1.43
N LYS A 61 -5.10 16.08 0.93
CA LYS A 61 -4.47 15.74 -0.34
C LYS A 61 -3.01 15.40 -0.11
N TYR A 62 -2.58 14.30 -0.72
CA TYR A 62 -1.20 13.86 -0.75
C TYR A 62 -0.61 14.17 -2.12
N ASP A 63 0.54 14.83 -2.16
CA ASP A 63 1.24 15.19 -3.39
C ASP A 63 2.76 15.04 -3.24
N ASN A 64 3.47 15.06 -4.38
CA ASN A 64 4.92 15.19 -4.45
C ASN A 64 5.70 14.12 -3.67
N VAL A 65 5.26 12.86 -3.73
CA VAL A 65 6.02 11.76 -3.11
C VAL A 65 7.40 11.66 -3.76
N LYS A 66 8.45 11.73 -2.93
CA LYS A 66 9.85 11.68 -3.37
C LYS A 66 10.65 10.77 -2.45
N LEU A 67 11.63 10.11 -3.02
CA LEU A 67 12.62 9.33 -2.32
C LEU A 67 13.95 10.08 -2.32
N SER A 68 14.72 10.00 -1.24
CA SER A 68 16.06 10.61 -1.15
C SER A 68 17.05 9.96 -2.12
N SER A 69 16.82 8.69 -2.49
CA SER A 69 17.62 7.93 -3.45
C SER A 69 16.75 6.92 -4.19
N ALA A 70 17.13 6.56 -5.40
CA ALA A 70 16.57 5.44 -6.12
C ALA A 70 17.12 4.09 -5.64
N ASN A 71 18.21 4.10 -4.87
CA ASN A 71 18.85 2.91 -4.32
C ASN A 71 19.01 3.04 -2.81
N LEU A 72 18.77 1.95 -2.10
CA LEU A 72 19.05 1.79 -0.67
C LEU A 72 20.16 0.77 -0.51
N LYS A 73 21.32 1.20 -0.03
CA LYS A 73 22.44 0.32 0.30
C LYS A 73 22.35 -0.12 1.74
N LYS A 74 23.06 -1.21 2.03
CA LYS A 74 23.21 -1.71 3.39
C LYS A 74 23.73 -0.60 4.33
N GLU A 75 23.13 -0.49 5.51
CA GLU A 75 23.43 0.53 6.53
C GLU A 75 23.03 1.98 6.15
N ASP A 76 22.50 2.21 4.93
CA ASP A 76 21.93 3.51 4.56
C ASP A 76 20.47 3.63 5.03
N VAL A 77 19.95 4.84 4.96
CA VAL A 77 18.53 5.14 5.20
C VAL A 77 17.89 5.74 3.95
N LEU A 78 16.64 5.40 3.71
CA LEU A 78 15.83 5.96 2.64
C LEU A 78 14.81 6.91 3.25
N THR A 79 14.92 8.18 2.92
CA THR A 79 13.94 9.18 3.32
C THR A 79 12.83 9.26 2.28
N VAL A 80 11.59 9.12 2.72
CA VAL A 80 10.37 9.28 1.91
C VAL A 80 9.70 10.58 2.32
N THR A 81 9.58 11.53 1.41
CA THR A 81 8.93 12.82 1.67
C THR A 81 7.70 13.00 0.78
N PHE A 82 6.71 13.72 1.27
CA PHE A 82 5.52 14.10 0.51
C PHE A 82 4.90 15.34 1.12
N ASP A 83 4.09 16.03 0.33
CA ASP A 83 3.32 17.17 0.78
C ASP A 83 1.92 16.71 1.18
N LEU A 84 1.49 17.08 2.39
CA LEU A 84 0.16 16.84 2.92
C LEU A 84 -0.56 18.17 3.10
N GLU A 85 -1.66 18.36 2.37
CA GLU A 85 -2.47 19.58 2.39
C GLU A 85 -3.85 19.31 2.98
N ASN A 86 -4.34 20.19 3.83
CA ASN A 86 -5.73 20.22 4.24
C ASN A 86 -6.55 21.05 3.24
N THR A 87 -7.20 20.38 2.31
CA THR A 87 -8.02 21.00 1.25
C THR A 87 -9.45 21.30 1.68
N GLY A 88 -9.84 20.88 2.89
CA GLY A 88 -11.20 21.02 3.38
C GLY A 88 -11.50 22.37 4.07
N LYS A 89 -12.63 22.42 4.77
CA LYS A 89 -13.13 23.65 5.39
C LYS A 89 -12.74 23.86 6.82
N TYR A 90 -12.29 22.82 7.51
CA TYR A 90 -12.00 22.81 8.94
C TYR A 90 -10.56 22.41 9.18
N GLU A 91 -10.00 22.79 10.32
CA GLU A 91 -8.79 22.18 10.80
C GLU A 91 -9.03 20.69 11.10
N GLY A 92 -7.99 19.88 10.97
CA GLY A 92 -8.10 18.45 11.24
C GLY A 92 -6.76 17.78 11.40
N THR A 93 -6.80 16.55 11.88
CA THR A 93 -5.62 15.70 12.01
C THR A 93 -5.75 14.52 11.06
N GLU A 94 -4.75 14.35 10.20
CA GLU A 94 -4.62 13.20 9.32
C GLU A 94 -3.67 12.18 9.94
N VAL A 95 -3.89 10.90 9.63
CA VAL A 95 -2.96 9.80 9.96
C VAL A 95 -2.31 9.33 8.66
N ALA A 96 -1.21 9.94 8.30
CA ALA A 96 -0.44 9.52 7.15
C ALA A 96 0.21 8.16 7.41
N GLN A 97 0.11 7.24 6.45
CA GLN A 97 0.56 5.86 6.56
C GLN A 97 1.56 5.56 5.44
N LEU A 98 2.62 4.83 5.77
CA LEU A 98 3.62 4.36 4.83
C LEU A 98 3.61 2.84 4.80
N TYR A 99 3.47 2.29 3.61
CA TYR A 99 3.52 0.87 3.34
C TYR A 99 4.70 0.54 2.42
N VAL A 100 5.21 -0.68 2.53
CA VAL A 100 6.26 -1.22 1.67
C VAL A 100 5.81 -2.55 1.08
N GLN A 101 6.15 -2.79 -0.19
CA GLN A 101 6.04 -4.07 -0.86
C GLN A 101 7.40 -4.50 -1.38
N ASP A 102 7.78 -5.72 -1.09
CA ASP A 102 8.85 -6.44 -1.79
C ASP A 102 8.25 -7.03 -3.07
N LYS A 103 8.77 -6.62 -4.24
CA LYS A 103 8.23 -7.05 -5.53
C LYS A 103 8.59 -8.48 -5.87
N PHE A 104 9.80 -8.92 -5.50
CA PHE A 104 10.36 -10.21 -5.90
C PHE A 104 11.20 -10.79 -4.77
N ALA A 105 10.62 -11.69 -3.99
CA ALA A 105 11.30 -12.39 -2.90
C ALA A 105 11.36 -13.90 -3.15
N SER A 106 12.32 -14.58 -2.54
CA SER A 106 12.45 -16.04 -2.58
C SER A 106 11.31 -16.80 -1.90
N VAL A 107 10.53 -16.11 -1.08
CA VAL A 107 9.27 -16.58 -0.47
C VAL A 107 8.14 -15.61 -0.77
N THR A 108 6.91 -16.10 -0.72
CA THR A 108 5.74 -15.25 -0.94
C THR A 108 5.63 -14.19 0.16
N ARG A 109 5.68 -12.93 -0.23
CA ARG A 109 5.58 -11.79 0.65
C ARG A 109 4.18 -11.16 0.58
N PRO A 110 3.77 -10.44 1.63
CA PRO A 110 2.56 -9.62 1.60
C PRO A 110 2.59 -8.59 0.46
N VAL A 111 1.44 -8.34 -0.15
CA VAL A 111 1.32 -7.32 -1.21
C VAL A 111 1.57 -5.89 -0.71
N LYS A 112 1.52 -5.68 0.60
CA LYS A 112 1.96 -4.47 1.31
C LYS A 112 2.03 -4.70 2.81
N GLU A 113 2.94 -4.02 3.47
CA GLU A 113 3.11 -4.04 4.92
C GLU A 113 3.20 -2.61 5.44
N LEU A 114 2.41 -2.27 6.46
CA LEU A 114 2.52 -0.98 7.13
C LEU A 114 3.86 -0.92 7.89
N LYS A 115 4.73 0.03 7.54
CA LYS A 115 6.03 0.22 8.18
C LYS A 115 6.05 1.44 9.10
N ALA A 116 5.33 2.50 8.73
CA ALA A 116 5.27 3.69 9.56
C ALA A 116 3.92 4.40 9.45
N PHE A 117 3.58 5.18 10.46
CA PHE A 117 2.46 6.13 10.43
C PHE A 117 2.78 7.37 11.25
N ARG A 118 2.14 8.49 10.90
CA ARG A 118 2.32 9.76 11.60
C ARG A 118 1.02 10.54 11.64
N ARG A 119 0.70 11.09 12.81
CA ARG A 119 -0.42 12.03 12.98
C ARG A 119 0.07 13.44 12.65
N VAL A 120 -0.61 14.11 11.72
CA VAL A 120 -0.28 15.46 11.26
C VAL A 120 -1.51 16.34 11.42
N ALA A 121 -1.41 17.35 12.29
CA ALA A 121 -2.47 18.33 12.48
C ALA A 121 -2.26 19.51 11.52
N LEU A 122 -3.30 19.84 10.74
CA LEU A 122 -3.24 20.91 9.73
C LEU A 122 -4.45 21.84 9.89
N LYS A 123 -4.18 23.13 9.84
CA LYS A 123 -5.21 24.15 9.70
C LYS A 123 -5.81 24.09 8.29
N ARG A 124 -6.95 24.73 8.10
CA ARG A 124 -7.55 24.88 6.78
C ARG A 124 -6.57 25.52 5.79
N GLY A 125 -6.36 24.87 4.64
CA GLY A 125 -5.46 25.34 3.57
C GLY A 125 -3.96 25.22 3.91
N GLU A 126 -3.62 24.61 5.04
CA GLU A 126 -2.22 24.41 5.41
C GLU A 126 -1.65 23.20 4.68
N THR A 127 -0.43 23.35 4.19
CA THR A 127 0.38 22.28 3.62
C THR A 127 1.61 22.07 4.48
N GLN A 128 1.91 20.82 4.80
CA GLN A 128 3.13 20.43 5.51
C GLN A 128 3.86 19.35 4.71
N ASN A 129 5.20 19.51 4.60
CA ASN A 129 6.03 18.42 4.12
C ASN A 129 6.22 17.40 5.24
N VAL A 130 5.86 16.16 4.96
CA VAL A 130 5.92 15.01 5.89
C VAL A 130 7.04 14.10 5.46
N GLU A 131 7.77 13.56 6.43
CA GLU A 131 8.90 12.69 6.21
C GLU A 131 8.72 11.38 6.98
N PHE A 132 9.06 10.26 6.31
CA PHE A 132 9.30 8.95 6.90
C PHE A 132 10.71 8.50 6.56
N VAL A 133 11.32 7.74 7.45
CA VAL A 133 12.63 7.13 7.24
C VAL A 133 12.45 5.63 7.26
N LEU A 134 13.02 4.96 6.27
CA LEU A 134 13.13 3.51 6.16
C LEU A 134 14.60 3.11 6.22
N ASP A 135 14.89 2.03 6.88
CA ASP A 135 16.19 1.39 6.89
C ASP A 135 16.09 -0.09 6.48
N GLU A 136 17.22 -0.80 6.52
CA GLU A 136 17.24 -2.20 6.14
C GLU A 136 16.38 -3.09 7.05
N ASP A 137 16.15 -2.72 8.32
CA ASP A 137 15.33 -3.49 9.26
C ASP A 137 13.86 -3.50 8.85
N ASP A 138 13.40 -2.46 8.18
CA ASP A 138 12.05 -2.38 7.63
C ASP A 138 11.82 -3.37 6.48
N LEU A 139 12.89 -3.82 5.83
CA LEU A 139 12.83 -4.72 4.67
C LEU A 139 13.05 -6.18 5.06
N LYS A 140 13.61 -6.46 6.25
CA LYS A 140 14.01 -7.81 6.68
C LYS A 140 12.82 -8.74 6.92
N TYR A 141 13.03 -10.00 6.58
CA TYR A 141 12.11 -11.10 6.82
C TYR A 141 12.87 -12.43 6.96
N TYR A 142 12.19 -13.50 7.33
CA TYR A 142 12.76 -14.85 7.31
C TYR A 142 12.57 -15.49 5.94
N ASN A 143 13.67 -15.85 5.28
CA ASN A 143 13.65 -16.55 4.00
C ASN A 143 13.36 -18.06 4.18
N SER A 144 13.38 -18.82 3.08
CA SER A 144 13.13 -20.28 3.10
C SER A 144 14.15 -21.08 3.89
N ARG A 145 15.33 -20.51 4.19
CA ARG A 145 16.39 -21.11 5.01
C ARG A 145 16.36 -20.68 6.47
N LEU A 146 15.32 -19.94 6.87
CA LEU A 146 15.16 -19.33 8.19
C LEU A 146 16.27 -18.31 8.54
N GLU A 147 16.89 -17.72 7.54
CA GLU A 147 17.82 -16.61 7.70
C GLU A 147 17.03 -15.30 7.74
N TYR A 148 17.31 -14.44 8.71
CA TYR A 148 16.68 -13.13 8.86
C TYR A 148 17.47 -12.05 8.13
N GLY A 149 16.90 -11.47 7.09
CA GLY A 149 17.52 -10.47 6.24
C GLY A 149 16.59 -10.01 5.15
N TYR A 150 17.02 -9.06 4.32
CA TYR A 150 16.35 -8.72 3.09
C TYR A 150 17.11 -9.30 1.89
N GLU A 151 16.43 -9.47 0.78
CA GLU A 151 17.03 -9.87 -0.50
C GLU A 151 17.15 -8.63 -1.38
N PRO A 152 18.29 -8.42 -2.07
CA PRO A 152 18.43 -7.35 -3.03
C PRO A 152 17.36 -7.42 -4.11
N GLY A 153 16.75 -6.28 -4.46
CA GLY A 153 15.68 -6.26 -5.45
C GLY A 153 14.89 -4.96 -5.45
N GLU A 154 13.84 -4.96 -6.26
CA GLU A 154 12.92 -3.82 -6.37
C GLU A 154 11.86 -3.85 -5.26
N PHE A 155 11.72 -2.72 -4.62
CA PHE A 155 10.71 -2.44 -3.61
C PHE A 155 9.82 -1.28 -4.04
N GLU A 156 8.59 -1.28 -3.54
CA GLU A 156 7.65 -0.18 -3.72
C GLU A 156 7.25 0.40 -2.38
N VAL A 157 7.31 1.72 -2.31
CA VAL A 157 6.78 2.52 -1.20
C VAL A 157 5.41 3.04 -1.58
N MET A 158 4.48 2.99 -0.65
CA MET A 158 3.13 3.49 -0.82
C MET A 158 2.77 4.41 0.34
N VAL A 159 2.30 5.63 0.04
CA VAL A 159 1.94 6.64 1.06
C VAL A 159 0.51 7.08 0.86
N GLY A 160 -0.27 7.11 1.92
CA GLY A 160 -1.66 7.55 1.85
C GLY A 160 -2.41 7.52 3.18
N PRO A 161 -3.71 7.88 3.16
CA PRO A 161 -4.58 7.86 4.34
C PRO A 161 -5.01 6.45 4.77
N ASP A 162 -4.94 5.49 3.86
CA ASP A 162 -5.34 4.11 4.07
C ASP A 162 -4.63 3.18 3.08
N SER A 163 -4.83 1.87 3.22
CA SER A 163 -4.13 0.87 2.39
C SER A 163 -4.58 0.80 0.93
N ARG A 164 -5.65 1.49 0.54
CA ARG A 164 -6.17 1.54 -0.84
C ARG A 164 -5.78 2.82 -1.54
N ASN A 165 -5.97 3.95 -0.87
CA ASN A 165 -5.79 5.29 -1.43
C ASN A 165 -4.35 5.75 -1.21
N VAL A 166 -3.42 5.23 -2.01
CA VAL A 166 -1.98 5.47 -1.86
C VAL A 166 -1.36 6.03 -3.12
N GLN A 167 -0.28 6.79 -2.95
CA GLN A 167 0.67 7.15 -4.00
C GLN A 167 1.89 6.27 -3.92
N HIS A 168 2.52 6.00 -5.05
CA HIS A 168 3.55 4.99 -5.21
C HIS A 168 4.90 5.59 -5.62
N ALA A 169 5.98 5.02 -5.12
CA ALA A 169 7.34 5.27 -5.59
C ALA A 169 8.16 3.97 -5.47
N THR A 170 9.12 3.76 -6.34
CA THR A 170 9.95 2.54 -6.36
C THR A 170 11.40 2.85 -6.06
N PHE A 171 12.08 1.90 -5.43
CA PHE A 171 13.53 1.93 -5.20
C PHE A 171 14.11 0.52 -5.30
N VAL A 172 15.42 0.42 -5.40
CA VAL A 172 16.17 -0.84 -5.40
C VAL A 172 16.97 -0.94 -4.12
N ALA A 173 16.82 -2.04 -3.37
CA ALA A 173 17.70 -2.38 -2.27
C ALA A 173 18.90 -3.20 -2.81
N GLU A 174 20.14 -2.85 -2.41
CA GLU A 174 21.40 -3.47 -2.86
C GLU A 174 22.10 -4.25 -1.74
#